data_2aeee44cb47fd84723d5e723e8d74c45
#
_entry.id   2aeee44cb47fd84723d5e723e8d74c45
#
_cell.length_a   1.000
_cell.length_b   1.000
_cell.length_c   1.000
_cell.angle_alpha   90.00
_cell.angle_beta   90.00
_cell.angle_gamma   90.00
#
_symmetry.space_group_name_H-M   'P 1'
#
loop_
_entity.id
_entity.type
_entity.pdbx_description
1 polymer ?
#
loop_
_entity_poly.entity_id
_entity_poly.type
_entity_poly.pdbx_seq_one_letter_code
_entity_poly.pdbx_strand_id
1 'polypeptide(L)'
;IQFFLPPTVPGFGNASGFELCLQDKTAGTFAELDEVAKNFVAKLNADPRLTGVTSGFNPNFPQYLLRVDLAKAAKLGINVNESMETLQSYVGSFYSSNFVRFGQMYKVMLQAAPEYRMNPEDLFSLYAKNKEGNMVPYSNFMTMERVYGPSQITRYNLFTSAMITGEAAPGVSSGEALAAVEEIASEVLPRGYDTEWSGVAKEEKESGGQTLVIFAICLAFVYLLLAAQYESLLLPLPVILSLPAGVFGSFFL
;
A
#
# COMPACT_ATOMS: atom_id res chain seq x y z
N ILE A 1 -4.80 4.19 17.87
CA ILE A 1 -4.74 5.08 16.70
C ILE A 1 -3.29 5.05 16.25
N GLN A 2 -3.05 4.63 15.01
CA GLN A 2 -1.72 4.67 14.39
C GLN A 2 -1.63 5.94 13.55
N PHE A 3 -0.55 6.69 13.71
CA PHE A 3 -0.26 7.85 12.89
C PHE A 3 0.86 7.47 11.93
N PHE A 4 0.61 7.67 10.64
CA PHE A 4 1.63 7.49 9.61
C PHE A 4 2.06 8.87 9.11
N LEU A 5 3.35 9.09 9.03
CA LEU A 5 3.90 10.26 8.36
C LEU A 5 3.75 10.06 6.85
N PRO A 6 3.47 11.12 6.08
CA PRO A 6 3.43 11.02 4.63
C PRO A 6 4.82 10.64 4.08
N PRO A 7 4.88 9.99 2.90
CA PRO A 7 6.16 9.65 2.28
C PRO A 7 6.97 10.91 2.00
N THR A 8 8.28 10.80 2.13
CA THR A 8 9.23 11.91 1.88
C THR A 8 9.20 12.41 0.45
N VAL A 9 8.86 11.53 -0.51
CA VAL A 9 8.69 11.86 -1.92
C VAL A 9 7.25 11.58 -2.31
N PRO A 10 6.46 12.62 -2.69
CA PRO A 10 5.08 12.42 -3.13
C PRO A 10 4.99 11.48 -4.34
N GLY A 11 4.11 10.46 -4.25
CA GLY A 11 3.91 9.46 -5.30
C GLY A 11 4.75 8.19 -5.15
N PHE A 12 5.69 8.14 -4.21
CA PHE A 12 6.49 6.96 -3.92
C PHE A 12 6.13 6.40 -2.54
N GLY A 13 5.18 5.48 -2.50
CA GLY A 13 4.74 4.83 -1.27
C GLY A 13 3.56 5.51 -0.58
N ASN A 14 3.08 4.90 0.50
CA ASN A 14 1.91 5.34 1.27
C ASN A 14 2.27 5.96 2.63
N ALA A 15 3.47 5.68 3.12
CA ALA A 15 3.97 6.17 4.41
C ALA A 15 5.47 6.47 4.35
N SER A 16 6.00 7.16 5.37
CA SER A 16 7.45 7.29 5.58
C SER A 16 8.07 5.94 5.95
N GLY A 17 9.39 5.82 5.80
CA GLY A 17 10.13 4.61 6.09
C GLY A 17 10.18 3.65 4.90
N PHE A 18 10.21 2.35 5.18
CA PHE A 18 10.26 1.33 4.15
C PHE A 18 8.89 0.67 3.94
N GLU A 19 8.64 0.27 2.71
CA GLU A 19 7.50 -0.56 2.30
C GLU A 19 8.01 -1.85 1.65
N LEU A 20 7.47 -2.97 2.12
CA LEU A 20 7.82 -4.32 1.69
C LEU A 20 6.56 -5.11 1.37
N CYS A 21 6.55 -5.78 0.23
CA CYS A 21 5.50 -6.73 -0.14
C CYS A 21 5.94 -8.15 0.17
N LEU A 22 5.36 -8.77 1.20
CA LEU A 22 5.52 -10.20 1.47
C LEU A 22 4.61 -10.97 0.52
N GLN A 23 5.20 -11.70 -0.41
CA GLN A 23 4.50 -12.44 -1.47
C GLN A 23 4.28 -13.91 -1.07
N ASP A 24 3.07 -14.40 -1.31
CA ASP A 24 2.75 -15.82 -1.29
C ASP A 24 2.84 -16.40 -2.71
N LYS A 25 3.88 -17.20 -2.95
CA LYS A 25 4.10 -17.92 -4.22
C LYS A 25 3.54 -19.35 -4.19
N THR A 26 2.97 -19.78 -3.05
CA THR A 26 2.41 -21.12 -2.87
C THR A 26 0.94 -21.22 -3.29
N ALA A 27 0.27 -20.07 -3.50
CA ALA A 27 -1.18 -19.96 -3.65
C ALA A 27 -1.94 -20.57 -2.45
N GLY A 28 -1.39 -20.39 -1.25
CA GLY A 28 -1.96 -20.83 0.02
C GLY A 28 -3.22 -20.06 0.43
N THR A 29 -3.67 -20.30 1.63
CA THR A 29 -4.84 -19.62 2.20
C THR A 29 -4.44 -18.24 2.75
N PHE A 30 -5.42 -17.33 2.83
CA PHE A 30 -5.20 -16.02 3.46
C PHE A 30 -4.82 -16.11 4.94
N ALA A 31 -5.23 -17.18 5.63
CA ALA A 31 -4.87 -17.42 7.02
C ALA A 31 -3.39 -17.78 7.16
N GLU A 32 -2.86 -18.60 6.27
CA GLU A 32 -1.43 -18.96 6.25
C GLU A 32 -0.56 -17.72 5.95
N LEU A 33 -0.95 -16.89 4.97
CA LEU A 33 -0.26 -15.63 4.69
C LEU A 33 -0.24 -14.70 5.91
N ASP A 34 -1.36 -14.60 6.64
CA ASP A 34 -1.47 -13.78 7.86
C ASP A 34 -0.56 -14.29 8.98
N GLU A 35 -0.50 -15.62 9.18
CA GLU A 35 0.37 -16.23 10.17
C GLU A 35 1.84 -15.97 9.86
N VAL A 36 2.26 -16.16 8.61
CA VAL A 36 3.62 -15.86 8.16
C VAL A 36 3.94 -14.39 8.31
N ALA A 37 3.02 -13.50 7.90
CA ALA A 37 3.19 -12.06 8.03
C ALA A 37 3.33 -11.62 9.49
N LYS A 38 2.50 -12.14 10.39
CA LYS A 38 2.57 -11.85 11.83
C LYS A 38 3.88 -12.33 12.47
N ASN A 39 4.31 -13.54 12.13
CA ASN A 39 5.59 -14.07 12.62
C ASN A 39 6.75 -13.22 12.12
N PHE A 40 6.76 -12.87 10.86
CA PHE A 40 7.79 -12.03 10.25
C PHE A 40 7.82 -10.64 10.88
N VAL A 41 6.67 -9.96 11.01
CA VAL A 41 6.54 -8.66 11.68
C VAL A 41 7.01 -8.72 13.14
N ALA A 42 6.70 -9.79 13.86
CA ALA A 42 7.15 -9.97 15.24
C ALA A 42 8.68 -10.07 15.31
N LYS A 43 9.32 -10.75 14.38
CA LYS A 43 10.79 -10.85 14.29
C LYS A 43 11.44 -9.53 13.92
N LEU A 44 10.85 -8.80 12.94
CA LEU A 44 11.33 -7.47 12.57
C LEU A 44 11.26 -6.48 13.75
N ASN A 45 10.16 -6.49 14.51
CA ASN A 45 10.04 -5.61 15.68
C ASN A 45 10.95 -6.02 16.86
N ALA A 46 11.50 -7.22 16.86
CA ALA A 46 12.48 -7.67 17.86
C ALA A 46 13.91 -7.17 17.56
N ASP A 47 14.18 -6.73 16.34
CA ASP A 47 15.47 -6.19 15.93
C ASP A 47 15.61 -4.71 16.35
N PRO A 48 16.67 -4.33 17.08
CA PRO A 48 16.85 -2.96 17.55
C PRO A 48 17.10 -1.95 16.40
N ARG A 49 17.42 -2.40 15.21
CA ARG A 49 17.62 -1.55 14.02
C ARG A 49 16.31 -1.05 13.41
N LEU A 50 15.17 -1.66 13.77
CA LEU A 50 13.86 -1.41 13.18
C LEU A 50 12.87 -0.92 14.23
N THR A 51 11.88 -0.14 13.80
CA THR A 51 10.80 0.35 14.66
C THR A 51 9.48 0.47 13.93
N GLY A 52 8.37 0.32 14.66
CA GLY A 52 7.04 0.55 14.13
C GLY A 52 6.61 -0.38 13.00
N VAL A 53 7.19 -1.57 12.90
CA VAL A 53 6.88 -2.51 11.83
C VAL A 53 5.47 -3.06 12.00
N THR A 54 4.64 -2.92 10.96
CA THR A 54 3.25 -3.34 10.96
C THR A 54 2.86 -3.96 9.61
N SER A 55 1.86 -4.85 9.65
CA SER A 55 1.21 -5.37 8.44
C SER A 55 -0.21 -4.83 8.34
N GLY A 56 -0.58 -4.32 7.17
CA GLY A 56 -1.95 -3.90 6.88
C GLY A 56 -2.88 -5.03 6.47
N PHE A 57 -2.37 -6.26 6.34
CA PHE A 57 -3.16 -7.41 5.92
C PHE A 57 -4.00 -7.96 7.09
N ASN A 58 -5.32 -8.09 6.87
CA ASN A 58 -6.25 -8.67 7.84
C ASN A 58 -7.24 -9.59 7.11
N PRO A 59 -7.08 -10.93 7.23
CA PRO A 59 -7.99 -11.90 6.61
C PRO A 59 -9.31 -12.07 7.36
N ASN A 60 -9.42 -11.56 8.59
CA ASN A 60 -10.56 -11.75 9.47
C ASN A 60 -11.36 -10.45 9.66
N PHE A 61 -11.46 -9.64 8.61
CA PHE A 61 -12.30 -8.46 8.65
C PHE A 61 -13.78 -8.86 8.63
N PRO A 62 -14.62 -8.37 9.56
CA PRO A 62 -16.04 -8.69 9.60
C PRO A 62 -16.76 -8.07 8.40
N GLN A 63 -17.53 -8.89 7.70
CA GLN A 63 -18.30 -8.51 6.52
C GLN A 63 -19.72 -9.08 6.65
N TYR A 64 -20.67 -8.50 5.91
CA TYR A 64 -22.01 -9.02 5.79
C TYR A 64 -22.26 -9.48 4.34
N LEU A 65 -22.51 -10.78 4.19
CA LEU A 65 -22.84 -11.37 2.91
C LEU A 65 -24.36 -11.28 2.71
N LEU A 66 -24.78 -10.53 1.70
CA LEU A 66 -26.17 -10.43 1.30
C LEU A 66 -26.48 -11.52 0.28
N ARG A 67 -27.42 -12.40 0.61
CA ARG A 67 -27.90 -13.45 -0.29
C ARG A 67 -29.30 -13.10 -0.79
N VAL A 68 -29.42 -12.97 -2.10
CA VAL A 68 -30.71 -12.70 -2.77
C VAL A 68 -31.33 -14.03 -3.20
N ASP A 69 -32.56 -14.28 -2.78
CA ASP A 69 -33.38 -15.36 -3.31
C ASP A 69 -34.00 -14.94 -4.64
N LEU A 70 -33.33 -15.33 -5.72
CA LEU A 70 -33.72 -14.97 -7.08
C LEU A 70 -35.14 -15.49 -7.45
N ALA A 71 -35.55 -16.65 -6.92
CA ALA A 71 -36.87 -17.23 -7.18
C ALA A 71 -37.98 -16.40 -6.50
N LYS A 72 -37.77 -15.97 -5.25
CA LYS A 72 -38.67 -15.05 -4.55
C LYS A 72 -38.72 -13.69 -5.21
N ALA A 73 -37.55 -13.11 -5.55
CA ALA A 73 -37.48 -11.82 -6.20
C ALA A 73 -38.27 -11.81 -7.53
N ALA A 74 -38.14 -12.89 -8.36
CA ALA A 74 -38.85 -13.03 -9.59
C ALA A 74 -40.38 -13.13 -9.37
N LYS A 75 -40.83 -13.90 -8.38
CA LYS A 75 -42.26 -14.01 -8.02
C LYS A 75 -42.86 -12.69 -7.56
N LEU A 76 -42.08 -11.88 -6.88
CA LEU A 76 -42.50 -10.56 -6.39
C LEU A 76 -42.38 -9.47 -7.47
N GLY A 77 -41.93 -9.82 -8.67
CA GLY A 77 -41.74 -8.88 -9.78
C GLY A 77 -40.60 -7.86 -9.56
N ILE A 78 -39.60 -8.23 -8.74
CA ILE A 78 -38.45 -7.37 -8.39
C ILE A 78 -37.33 -7.46 -9.44
N ASN A 79 -36.87 -6.34 -9.92
CA ASN A 79 -35.62 -6.24 -10.66
C ASN A 79 -34.45 -6.23 -9.68
N VAL A 80 -33.69 -7.31 -9.62
CA VAL A 80 -32.59 -7.47 -8.67
C VAL A 80 -31.49 -6.43 -8.88
N ASN A 81 -31.16 -6.08 -10.14
CA ASN A 81 -30.11 -5.11 -10.43
C ASN A 81 -30.50 -3.71 -9.92
N GLU A 82 -31.69 -3.22 -10.23
CA GLU A 82 -32.18 -1.92 -9.72
C GLU A 82 -32.26 -1.90 -8.18
N SER A 83 -32.64 -3.03 -7.58
CA SER A 83 -32.68 -3.15 -6.13
C SER A 83 -31.29 -3.09 -5.51
N MET A 84 -30.28 -3.74 -6.13
CA MET A 84 -28.90 -3.68 -5.66
C MET A 84 -28.28 -2.30 -5.85
N GLU A 85 -28.56 -1.61 -6.97
CA GLU A 85 -28.12 -0.22 -7.19
C GLU A 85 -28.73 0.74 -6.18
N THR A 86 -30.00 0.55 -5.85
CA THR A 86 -30.66 1.31 -4.79
C THR A 86 -29.99 1.09 -3.44
N LEU A 87 -29.75 -0.18 -3.07
CA LEU A 87 -29.09 -0.54 -1.84
C LEU A 87 -27.66 0.02 -1.78
N GLN A 88 -26.91 -0.07 -2.87
CA GLN A 88 -25.59 0.52 -2.99
C GLN A 88 -25.62 2.04 -2.76
N SER A 89 -26.63 2.72 -3.30
CA SER A 89 -26.80 4.17 -3.12
C SER A 89 -27.05 4.53 -1.66
N TYR A 90 -27.83 3.73 -0.94
CA TYR A 90 -28.11 3.94 0.48
C TYR A 90 -26.88 3.75 1.36
N VAL A 91 -26.16 2.64 1.18
CA VAL A 91 -25.07 2.20 2.07
C VAL A 91 -23.71 2.72 1.59
N GLY A 92 -23.41 2.50 0.30
CA GLY A 92 -22.10 2.73 -0.29
C GLY A 92 -21.89 4.12 -0.88
N SER A 93 -22.94 4.92 -0.98
CA SER A 93 -23.02 6.19 -1.71
C SER A 93 -23.13 6.07 -3.22
N PHE A 94 -23.86 7.00 -3.80
CA PHE A 94 -24.04 7.17 -5.24
C PHE A 94 -23.42 8.50 -5.69
N TYR A 95 -22.51 8.41 -6.65
CA TYR A 95 -21.95 9.58 -7.28
C TYR A 95 -22.94 10.15 -8.30
N SER A 96 -23.51 11.33 -8.02
CA SER A 96 -24.54 11.96 -8.85
C SER A 96 -23.96 12.89 -9.90
N SER A 97 -23.09 13.82 -9.50
CA SER A 97 -22.54 14.85 -10.37
C SER A 97 -21.32 15.54 -9.77
N ASN A 98 -20.76 16.50 -10.50
CA ASN A 98 -19.77 17.44 -10.00
C ASN A 98 -20.33 18.88 -9.99
N PHE A 99 -19.82 19.70 -9.08
CA PHE A 99 -19.97 21.14 -9.15
C PHE A 99 -18.61 21.83 -8.95
N VAL A 100 -18.47 22.99 -9.56
CA VAL A 100 -17.26 23.82 -9.43
C VAL A 100 -17.54 24.96 -8.47
N ARG A 101 -16.69 25.12 -7.46
CA ARG A 101 -16.73 26.24 -6.51
C ARG A 101 -15.30 26.63 -6.13
N PHE A 102 -15.04 27.92 -6.06
CA PHE A 102 -13.70 28.45 -5.77
C PHE A 102 -12.58 27.92 -6.67
N GLY A 103 -12.88 27.66 -7.96
CA GLY A 103 -11.90 27.10 -8.89
C GLY A 103 -11.57 25.62 -8.72
N GLN A 104 -12.23 24.94 -7.80
CA GLN A 104 -12.06 23.49 -7.55
C GLN A 104 -13.33 22.71 -7.89
N MET A 105 -13.13 21.48 -8.35
CA MET A 105 -14.22 20.55 -8.67
C MET A 105 -14.55 19.68 -7.45
N TYR A 106 -15.79 19.70 -7.02
CA TYR A 106 -16.33 18.91 -5.93
C TYR A 106 -17.30 17.85 -6.43
N LYS A 107 -17.21 16.64 -5.86
CA LYS A 107 -18.14 15.54 -6.16
C LYS A 107 -19.39 15.65 -5.31
N VAL A 108 -20.56 15.45 -5.94
CA VAL A 108 -21.84 15.31 -5.23
C VAL A 108 -22.09 13.82 -5.00
N MET A 109 -22.08 13.42 -3.74
CA MET A 109 -22.32 12.04 -3.32
C MET A 109 -23.66 11.99 -2.56
N LEU A 110 -24.53 11.06 -2.97
CA LEU A 110 -25.81 10.80 -2.31
C LEU A 110 -25.67 9.53 -1.45
N GLN A 111 -26.15 9.57 -0.23
CA GLN A 111 -26.11 8.45 0.71
C GLN A 111 -27.24 8.62 1.73
N ALA A 112 -27.72 7.51 2.31
CA ALA A 112 -28.65 7.60 3.43
C ALA A 112 -28.00 8.30 4.63
N ALA A 113 -28.81 9.04 5.39
CA ALA A 113 -28.32 9.64 6.62
C ALA A 113 -27.88 8.57 7.62
N PRO A 114 -26.88 8.86 8.51
CA PRO A 114 -26.30 7.85 9.38
C PRO A 114 -27.31 7.05 10.19
N GLU A 115 -28.35 7.69 10.70
CA GLU A 115 -29.42 7.07 11.50
C GLU A 115 -30.17 5.93 10.80
N TYR A 116 -30.13 5.89 9.45
CA TYR A 116 -30.79 4.85 8.63
C TYR A 116 -29.86 3.74 8.14
N ARG A 117 -28.59 3.77 8.56
CA ARG A 117 -27.57 2.79 8.14
C ARG A 117 -26.55 2.43 9.23
N MET A 118 -26.87 2.72 10.49
CA MET A 118 -25.96 2.42 11.60
C MET A 118 -25.91 0.94 11.94
N ASN A 119 -27.03 0.24 11.81
CA ASN A 119 -27.11 -1.17 12.11
C ASN A 119 -27.30 -1.96 10.83
N PRO A 120 -26.73 -3.18 10.73
CA PRO A 120 -26.92 -4.04 9.57
C PRO A 120 -28.39 -4.37 9.29
N GLU A 121 -29.20 -4.47 10.35
CA GLU A 121 -30.64 -4.75 10.28
C GLU A 121 -31.44 -3.63 9.62
N ASP A 122 -30.94 -2.39 9.62
CA ASP A 122 -31.61 -1.24 8.99
C ASP A 122 -31.80 -1.46 7.48
N LEU A 123 -30.96 -2.31 6.86
CA LEU A 123 -31.08 -2.69 5.46
C LEU A 123 -32.42 -3.38 5.15
N PHE A 124 -32.97 -4.15 6.10
CA PHE A 124 -34.22 -4.87 5.92
C PHE A 124 -35.45 -3.97 6.06
N SER A 125 -35.28 -2.77 6.59
CA SER A 125 -36.35 -1.76 6.64
C SER A 125 -36.51 -0.98 5.34
N LEU A 126 -35.57 -1.13 4.40
CA LEU A 126 -35.65 -0.53 3.08
C LEU A 126 -36.61 -1.29 2.16
N TYR A 127 -37.06 -0.62 1.10
CA TYR A 127 -38.01 -1.16 0.15
C TYR A 127 -37.47 -1.09 -1.28
N ALA A 128 -37.69 -2.17 -2.03
CA ALA A 128 -37.47 -2.22 -3.45
C ALA A 128 -38.80 -2.05 -4.20
N LYS A 129 -38.79 -1.32 -5.30
CA LYS A 129 -39.98 -1.14 -6.15
C LYS A 129 -40.11 -2.34 -7.11
N ASN A 130 -41.28 -2.95 -7.18
CA ASN A 130 -41.57 -4.01 -8.13
C ASN A 130 -42.06 -3.45 -9.47
N LYS A 131 -42.24 -4.35 -10.49
CA LYS A 131 -42.76 -3.98 -11.83
C LYS A 131 -44.13 -3.34 -11.81
N GLU A 132 -44.94 -3.64 -10.82
CA GLU A 132 -46.31 -3.12 -10.64
C GLU A 132 -46.32 -1.76 -9.91
N GLY A 133 -45.15 -1.29 -9.45
CA GLY A 133 -45.03 -0.04 -8.69
C GLY A 133 -45.18 -0.18 -7.18
N ASN A 134 -45.42 -1.40 -6.68
CA ASN A 134 -45.53 -1.64 -5.23
C ASN A 134 -44.17 -1.69 -4.55
N MET A 135 -44.11 -1.24 -3.30
CA MET A 135 -42.91 -1.25 -2.48
C MET A 135 -42.83 -2.55 -1.69
N VAL A 136 -41.79 -3.32 -1.90
CA VAL A 136 -41.56 -4.63 -1.27
C VAL A 136 -40.33 -4.54 -0.38
N PRO A 137 -40.40 -4.90 0.92
CA PRO A 137 -39.26 -4.85 1.81
C PRO A 137 -38.18 -5.87 1.40
N TYR A 138 -36.91 -5.48 1.56
CA TYR A 138 -35.77 -6.34 1.22
C TYR A 138 -35.76 -7.65 2.00
N SER A 139 -36.30 -7.67 3.22
CA SER A 139 -36.43 -8.89 4.04
C SER A 139 -37.23 -10.03 3.37
N ASN A 140 -38.08 -9.73 2.39
CA ASN A 140 -38.91 -10.73 1.72
C ASN A 140 -38.11 -11.59 0.74
N PHE A 141 -37.03 -11.08 0.19
CA PHE A 141 -36.27 -11.79 -0.86
C PHE A 141 -34.75 -11.79 -0.61
N MET A 142 -34.28 -11.24 0.52
CA MET A 142 -32.86 -11.16 0.84
C MET A 142 -32.61 -11.63 2.28
N THR A 143 -31.49 -12.30 2.49
CA THR A 143 -30.95 -12.68 3.80
C THR A 143 -29.56 -12.14 3.97
N MET A 144 -29.15 -11.92 5.21
CA MET A 144 -27.84 -11.41 5.56
C MET A 144 -27.13 -12.37 6.51
N GLU A 145 -25.89 -12.67 6.21
CA GLU A 145 -25.04 -13.55 7.01
C GLU A 145 -23.74 -12.84 7.36
N ARG A 146 -23.35 -12.89 8.64
CA ARG A 146 -22.04 -12.35 9.04
C ARG A 146 -20.96 -13.33 8.68
N VAL A 147 -20.01 -12.88 7.87
CA VAL A 147 -18.85 -13.65 7.43
C VAL A 147 -17.55 -12.90 7.76
N TYR A 148 -16.45 -13.61 7.68
CA TYR A 148 -15.12 -13.03 7.87
C TYR A 148 -14.30 -13.29 6.62
N GLY A 149 -13.58 -12.27 6.17
CA GLY A 149 -12.74 -12.35 4.99
C GLY A 149 -11.75 -11.19 4.92
N PRO A 150 -10.82 -11.21 3.97
CA PRO A 150 -9.89 -10.09 3.81
C PRO A 150 -10.65 -8.82 3.40
N SER A 151 -10.31 -7.70 4.04
CA SER A 151 -10.87 -6.39 3.66
C SER A 151 -10.40 -5.95 2.28
N GLN A 152 -9.18 -6.30 1.94
CA GLN A 152 -8.54 -6.02 0.65
C GLN A 152 -7.55 -7.14 0.33
N ILE A 153 -7.52 -7.57 -0.92
CA ILE A 153 -6.52 -8.49 -1.45
C ILE A 153 -5.58 -7.69 -2.35
N THR A 154 -4.36 -7.52 -1.90
CA THR A 154 -3.30 -6.87 -2.68
C THR A 154 -2.51 -7.94 -3.44
N ARG A 155 -2.20 -7.67 -4.70
CA ARG A 155 -1.29 -8.49 -5.49
C ARG A 155 -0.12 -7.64 -5.98
N TYR A 156 1.07 -8.16 -5.78
CA TYR A 156 2.29 -7.56 -6.28
C TYR A 156 2.99 -8.56 -7.20
N ASN A 157 3.32 -8.18 -8.42
CA ASN A 157 3.84 -9.07 -9.45
C ASN A 157 3.01 -10.36 -9.63
N LEU A 158 1.67 -10.21 -9.61
CA LEU A 158 0.66 -11.28 -9.74
C LEU A 158 0.51 -12.22 -8.53
N PHE A 159 1.39 -12.16 -7.54
CA PHE A 159 1.31 -12.94 -6.31
C PHE A 159 0.47 -12.23 -5.25
N THR A 160 -0.31 -12.99 -4.51
CA THR A 160 -1.02 -12.46 -3.34
C THR A 160 0.03 -11.98 -2.33
N SER A 161 -0.14 -10.76 -1.83
CA SER A 161 0.87 -10.15 -0.97
C SER A 161 0.27 -9.43 0.24
N ALA A 162 1.02 -9.45 1.34
CA ALA A 162 0.79 -8.63 2.50
C ALA A 162 1.78 -7.46 2.50
N MET A 163 1.28 -6.23 2.54
CA MET A 163 2.13 -5.05 2.65
C MET A 163 2.59 -4.88 4.10
N ILE A 164 3.89 -4.75 4.28
CA ILE A 164 4.55 -4.52 5.57
C ILE A 164 5.23 -3.17 5.48
N THR A 165 5.00 -2.32 6.46
CA THR A 165 5.61 -1.00 6.59
C THR A 165 6.35 -0.89 7.89
N GLY A 166 7.42 -0.12 7.93
CA GLY A 166 8.21 0.12 9.13
C GLY A 166 9.23 1.22 8.90
N GLU A 167 9.92 1.59 9.96
CA GLU A 167 10.92 2.66 9.94
C GLU A 167 12.25 2.19 10.51
N ALA A 168 13.33 2.84 10.11
CA ALA A 168 14.63 2.66 10.76
C ALA A 168 14.55 3.19 12.21
N ALA A 169 15.20 2.50 13.14
CA ALA A 169 15.30 2.97 14.51
C ALA A 169 16.13 4.30 14.58
N PRO A 170 15.89 5.16 15.58
CA PRO A 170 16.63 6.40 15.71
C PRO A 170 18.16 6.16 15.72
N GLY A 171 18.86 6.83 14.80
CA GLY A 171 20.32 6.70 14.65
C GLY A 171 20.79 5.58 13.73
N VAL A 172 19.87 4.80 13.15
CA VAL A 172 20.15 3.78 12.13
C VAL A 172 19.87 4.35 10.76
N SER A 173 20.74 4.07 9.79
CA SER A 173 20.54 4.51 8.40
C SER A 173 19.46 3.66 7.71
N SER A 174 18.81 4.22 6.67
CA SER A 174 17.84 3.47 5.85
C SER A 174 18.46 2.21 5.26
N GLY A 175 19.68 2.29 4.72
CA GLY A 175 20.38 1.15 4.15
C GLY A 175 20.66 0.02 5.15
N GLU A 176 21.00 0.34 6.40
CA GLU A 176 21.17 -0.66 7.48
C GLU A 176 19.83 -1.30 7.87
N ALA A 177 18.76 -0.51 7.91
CA ALA A 177 17.42 -1.02 8.16
C ALA A 177 16.96 -1.98 7.05
N LEU A 178 17.17 -1.62 5.78
CA LEU A 178 16.85 -2.49 4.65
C LEU A 178 17.65 -3.79 4.67
N ALA A 179 18.95 -3.73 4.99
CA ALA A 179 19.80 -4.91 5.14
C ALA A 179 19.33 -5.82 6.29
N ALA A 180 18.92 -5.24 7.43
CA ALA A 180 18.37 -6.00 8.54
C ALA A 180 17.08 -6.74 8.17
N VAL A 181 16.19 -6.11 7.41
CA VAL A 181 14.95 -6.75 6.93
C VAL A 181 15.26 -7.94 6.02
N GLU A 182 16.23 -7.81 5.09
CA GLU A 182 16.63 -8.90 4.19
C GLU A 182 17.28 -10.06 4.96
N GLU A 183 18.13 -9.77 5.93
CA GLU A 183 18.75 -10.77 6.80
C GLU A 183 17.68 -11.61 7.51
N ILE A 184 16.73 -10.94 8.18
CA ILE A 184 15.65 -11.60 8.91
C ILE A 184 14.71 -12.34 7.93
N ALA A 185 14.43 -11.77 6.76
CA ALA A 185 13.60 -12.43 5.76
C ALA A 185 14.21 -13.77 5.32
N SER A 186 15.53 -13.79 5.07
CA SER A 186 16.24 -15.01 4.68
C SER A 186 16.23 -16.12 5.74
N GLU A 187 16.14 -15.76 7.03
CA GLU A 187 16.15 -16.71 8.14
C GLU A 187 14.75 -17.21 8.50
N VAL A 188 13.73 -16.35 8.42
CA VAL A 188 12.41 -16.60 9.02
C VAL A 188 11.37 -17.04 8.02
N LEU A 189 11.48 -16.61 6.75
CA LEU A 189 10.46 -16.90 5.76
C LEU A 189 10.49 -18.37 5.31
N PRO A 190 9.34 -19.06 5.35
CA PRO A 190 9.25 -20.42 4.84
C PRO A 190 9.38 -20.47 3.31
N ARG A 191 9.68 -21.64 2.77
CA ARG A 191 9.76 -21.86 1.33
C ARG A 191 8.45 -21.49 0.65
N GLY A 192 8.55 -20.74 -0.47
CA GLY A 192 7.39 -20.28 -1.22
C GLY A 192 6.88 -18.91 -0.81
N TYR A 193 7.46 -18.30 0.20
CA TYR A 193 7.27 -16.89 0.52
C TYR A 193 8.52 -16.10 0.15
N ASP A 194 8.31 -14.90 -0.35
CA ASP A 194 9.40 -14.02 -0.78
C ASP A 194 9.06 -12.56 -0.46
N THR A 195 10.04 -11.70 -0.50
CA THR A 195 9.87 -10.28 -0.21
C THR A 195 10.30 -9.45 -1.40
N GLU A 196 9.51 -8.43 -1.73
CA GLU A 196 9.90 -7.43 -2.70
C GLU A 196 9.71 -6.02 -2.15
N TRP A 197 10.68 -5.16 -2.42
CA TRP A 197 10.63 -3.77 -2.02
C TRP A 197 9.63 -2.98 -2.86
N SER A 198 8.97 -2.03 -2.21
CA SER A 198 8.04 -1.11 -2.82
C SER A 198 8.36 0.33 -2.41
N GLY A 199 7.80 1.30 -3.13
CA GLY A 199 7.96 2.71 -2.80
C GLY A 199 9.41 3.19 -2.86
N VAL A 200 9.77 4.08 -1.93
CA VAL A 200 11.11 4.69 -1.85
C VAL A 200 12.21 3.66 -1.59
N ALA A 201 11.91 2.62 -0.79
CA ALA A 201 12.89 1.58 -0.47
C ALA A 201 13.36 0.81 -1.70
N LYS A 202 12.47 0.59 -2.67
CA LYS A 202 12.85 -0.01 -3.97
C LYS A 202 13.81 0.87 -4.74
N GLU A 203 13.51 2.17 -4.86
CA GLU A 203 14.36 3.14 -5.56
C GLU A 203 15.74 3.26 -4.90
N GLU A 204 15.78 3.26 -3.56
CA GLU A 204 17.03 3.31 -2.80
C GLU A 204 17.91 2.08 -3.09
N LYS A 205 17.27 0.90 -3.14
CA LYS A 205 17.96 -0.35 -3.41
C LYS A 205 18.50 -0.42 -4.86
N GLU A 206 17.71 0.02 -5.82
CA GLU A 206 18.08 0.04 -7.24
C GLU A 206 19.17 1.10 -7.53
N SER A 207 19.11 2.25 -6.85
CA SER A 207 20.05 3.36 -7.05
C SER A 207 21.37 3.17 -6.32
N GLY A 208 21.40 2.43 -5.20
CA GLY A 208 22.57 2.30 -4.34
C GLY A 208 23.81 1.72 -5.04
N GLY A 209 23.64 0.83 -6.00
CA GLY A 209 24.74 0.26 -6.77
C GLY A 209 25.25 1.14 -7.92
N GLN A 210 24.44 2.08 -8.40
CA GLN A 210 24.78 2.90 -9.57
C GLN A 210 25.57 4.16 -9.21
N THR A 211 25.40 4.68 -8.00
CA THR A 211 26.01 5.94 -7.56
C THR A 211 27.53 5.93 -7.67
N LEU A 212 28.18 4.84 -7.28
CA LEU A 212 29.64 4.70 -7.36
C LEU A 212 30.15 4.71 -8.82
N VAL A 213 29.41 4.01 -9.71
CA VAL A 213 29.76 3.94 -11.13
C VAL A 213 29.58 5.31 -11.81
N ILE A 214 28.47 5.99 -11.52
CA ILE A 214 28.23 7.34 -12.05
C ILE A 214 29.29 8.31 -11.55
N PHE A 215 29.65 8.26 -10.27
CA PHE A 215 30.71 9.10 -9.70
C PHE A 215 32.06 8.84 -10.35
N ALA A 216 32.43 7.57 -10.57
CA ALA A 216 33.67 7.21 -11.24
C ALA A 216 33.72 7.73 -12.69
N ILE A 217 32.59 7.60 -13.44
CA ILE A 217 32.49 8.12 -14.81
C ILE A 217 32.59 9.66 -14.81
N CYS A 218 31.89 10.36 -13.91
CA CYS A 218 31.98 11.80 -13.79
C CYS A 218 33.42 12.25 -13.49
N LEU A 219 34.11 11.57 -12.59
CA LEU A 219 35.49 11.87 -12.21
C LEU A 219 36.46 11.64 -13.37
N ALA A 220 36.28 10.54 -14.14
CA ALA A 220 37.04 10.26 -15.37
C ALA A 220 36.79 11.34 -16.42
N PHE A 221 35.55 11.76 -16.62
CA PHE A 221 35.23 12.82 -17.59
C PHE A 221 35.84 14.17 -17.20
N VAL A 222 35.78 14.55 -15.94
CA VAL A 222 36.42 15.78 -15.41
C VAL A 222 37.94 15.70 -15.60
N TYR A 223 38.55 14.54 -15.32
CA TYR A 223 40.00 14.31 -15.57
C TYR A 223 40.36 14.54 -17.02
N LEU A 224 39.61 13.93 -17.95
CA LEU A 224 39.90 14.05 -19.40
C LEU A 224 39.71 15.50 -19.89
N LEU A 225 38.70 16.21 -19.38
CA LEU A 225 38.46 17.60 -19.73
C LEU A 225 39.60 18.50 -19.24
N LEU A 226 40.06 18.29 -18.00
CA LEU A 226 41.24 19.01 -17.48
C LEU A 226 42.52 18.65 -18.24
N ALA A 227 42.72 17.38 -18.61
CA ALA A 227 43.86 16.95 -19.39
C ALA A 227 43.90 17.63 -20.77
N ALA A 228 42.75 17.77 -21.43
CA ALA A 228 42.61 18.50 -22.69
C ALA A 228 42.87 20.02 -22.51
N GLN A 229 42.41 20.61 -21.39
CA GLN A 229 42.60 22.03 -21.15
C GLN A 229 44.06 22.40 -20.78
N TYR A 230 44.75 21.52 -20.06
CA TYR A 230 46.16 21.73 -19.68
C TYR A 230 47.15 21.13 -20.69
N GLU A 231 46.67 20.53 -21.77
CA GLU A 231 47.52 19.82 -22.76
C GLU A 231 48.53 18.85 -22.12
N SER A 232 48.18 18.27 -20.98
CA SER A 232 49.00 17.40 -20.16
C SER A 232 48.18 16.39 -19.39
N LEU A 233 48.60 15.13 -19.38
CA LEU A 233 48.00 14.09 -18.57
C LEU A 233 48.41 14.11 -17.08
N LEU A 234 49.51 14.79 -16.75
CA LEU A 234 50.04 14.82 -15.37
C LEU A 234 49.52 16.00 -14.53
N LEU A 235 49.27 17.13 -15.19
CA LEU A 235 48.83 18.35 -14.47
C LEU A 235 47.46 18.28 -13.81
N PRO A 236 46.46 17.52 -14.32
CA PRO A 236 45.18 17.34 -13.64
C PRO A 236 45.25 16.51 -12.36
N LEU A 237 46.25 15.64 -12.18
CA LEU A 237 46.33 14.74 -11.03
C LEU A 237 46.39 15.48 -9.67
N PRO A 238 47.25 16.51 -9.49
CA PRO A 238 47.23 17.29 -8.26
C PRO A 238 45.90 17.98 -7.96
N VAL A 239 45.18 18.43 -9.00
CA VAL A 239 43.85 19.06 -8.85
C VAL A 239 42.84 18.05 -8.33
N ILE A 240 42.78 16.85 -8.90
CA ILE A 240 41.90 15.79 -8.46
C ILE A 240 42.26 15.30 -7.06
N LEU A 241 43.55 15.16 -6.75
CA LEU A 241 44.03 14.78 -5.41
C LEU A 241 43.71 15.82 -4.34
N SER A 242 43.42 17.06 -4.72
CA SER A 242 42.99 18.10 -3.75
C SER A 242 41.51 17.98 -3.35
N LEU A 243 40.67 17.28 -4.15
CA LEU A 243 39.26 17.11 -3.85
C LEU A 243 38.98 16.42 -2.50
N PRO A 244 39.66 15.31 -2.12
CA PRO A 244 39.49 14.72 -0.79
C PRO A 244 39.78 15.67 0.36
N ALA A 245 40.76 16.55 0.20
CA ALA A 245 41.09 17.55 1.23
C ALA A 245 39.97 18.59 1.36
N GLY A 246 39.36 19.03 0.25
CA GLY A 246 38.23 19.95 0.27
C GLY A 246 36.95 19.29 0.89
N VAL A 247 36.69 18.04 0.56
CA VAL A 247 35.59 17.29 1.18
C VAL A 247 35.84 17.13 2.69
N PHE A 248 37.04 16.74 3.09
CA PHE A 248 37.40 16.62 4.52
C PHE A 248 37.20 17.93 5.25
N GLY A 249 37.64 19.05 4.66
CA GLY A 249 37.47 20.38 5.25
C GLY A 249 36.00 20.79 5.42
N SER A 250 35.12 20.41 4.50
CA SER A 250 33.70 20.75 4.58
C SER A 250 32.93 19.94 5.66
N PHE A 251 33.42 18.76 6.03
CA PHE A 251 32.83 17.95 7.11
C PHE A 251 33.43 18.27 8.50
N PHE A 252 34.54 18.99 8.55
CA PHE A 252 35.24 19.31 9.82
C PHE A 252 34.86 20.68 10.39
N LEU A 253 34.19 21.50 9.60
CA LEU A 253 33.61 22.81 9.97
C LEU A 253 32.11 22.71 10.21
#